data_f1b002abb54c7aa9daf39bb4de94a76f
#
_entry.id   f1b002abb54c7aa9daf39bb4de94a76f
#
_cell.length_a   1.000
_cell.length_b   1.000
_cell.length_c   1.000
_cell.angle_alpha   90.00
_cell.angle_beta   90.00
_cell.angle_gamma   90.00
#
_symmetry.space_group_name_H-M   'P 1'
#
loop_
_entity.id
_entity.type
_entity.pdbx_description
1 polymer ?
#
loop_
_entity_poly.entity_id
_entity_poly.type
_entity_poly.pdbx_seq_one_letter_code
_entity_poly.pdbx_strand_id
1 'polypeptide(L)'
;MHCYNNVRERGLSNREECLIMAANTVITIGRQYGSGGKEVGLRMAEELGIKCYDKELLDRAAKDSGLCQELFENNDEKPTNSFLYSLVMDTYSFGYSSAAFTDMPINHKVFLAQFDTIKKLASEAPCVIVGRCADYALSDYEGAISVFIHADLDKRIKRIARKHELTDSAAKDRIQKTDKRRASYYNYYTSKKWGDATSYDLCLNSGVLGIDGCVEMIKRAIEIKEGRRAK
;
A
#
# COMPACT_ATOMS: atom_id res chain seq x y z
N MET A 1 9.88 29.41 18.33
CA MET A 1 10.02 28.96 19.72
C MET A 1 8.82 29.30 20.60
N HIS A 2 7.61 29.49 20.04
CA HIS A 2 6.42 29.98 20.78
C HIS A 2 5.16 29.12 20.66
N CYS A 3 5.20 27.97 19.96
CA CYS A 3 4.04 27.07 19.83
C CYS A 3 4.05 25.85 20.76
N TYR A 4 5.12 25.62 21.52
CA TYR A 4 5.25 24.41 22.36
C TYR A 4 4.68 24.54 23.79
N ASN A 5 4.36 25.76 24.26
CA ASN A 5 3.98 25.98 25.66
C ASN A 5 2.46 26.04 25.93
N ASN A 6 1.59 25.94 24.90
CA ASN A 6 0.14 26.12 25.11
C ASN A 6 -0.68 24.81 25.17
N VAL A 7 -0.05 23.64 25.06
CA VAL A 7 -0.75 22.34 25.05
C VAL A 7 -0.76 21.66 26.43
N ARG A 8 0.12 22.10 27.37
CA ARG A 8 0.21 21.50 28.72
C ARG A 8 -0.82 21.96 29.73
N GLU A 9 -1.57 23.02 29.47
CA GLU A 9 -2.52 23.59 30.47
C GLU A 9 -3.99 23.23 30.28
N ARG A 10 -4.34 22.45 29.24
CA ARG A 10 -5.70 21.87 29.12
C ARG A 10 -5.60 20.40 29.43
N GLY A 11 -6.04 20.01 30.65
CA GLY A 11 -6.11 18.64 31.15
C GLY A 11 -6.89 17.68 30.24
N LEU A 12 -6.32 17.36 29.10
CA LEU A 12 -6.79 16.32 28.18
C LEU A 12 -6.33 14.99 28.74
N SER A 13 -7.29 14.12 29.02
CA SER A 13 -7.05 12.75 29.47
C SER A 13 -6.15 12.02 28.46
N ASN A 14 -5.29 11.11 28.92
CA ASN A 14 -4.28 10.32 28.20
C ASN A 14 -4.79 9.47 27.00
N ARG A 15 -5.89 9.81 26.36
CA ARG A 15 -6.47 9.10 25.20
C ARG A 15 -6.66 9.93 23.94
N GLU A 16 -6.34 11.22 23.97
CA GLU A 16 -6.54 12.14 22.83
C GLU A 16 -5.28 12.93 22.47
N GLU A 17 -4.09 12.32 22.56
CA GLU A 17 -2.97 12.84 21.79
C GLU A 17 -3.26 12.55 20.31
N CYS A 18 -3.94 13.51 19.67
CA CYS A 18 -4.13 13.50 18.23
C CYS A 18 -2.74 13.41 17.59
N LEU A 19 -2.46 12.29 16.94
CA LEU A 19 -1.20 12.10 16.20
C LEU A 19 -1.07 13.24 15.19
N ILE A 20 -0.21 14.20 15.45
CA ILE A 20 0.08 15.27 14.50
C ILE A 20 0.95 14.67 13.43
N MET A 21 0.31 14.18 12.35
CA MET A 21 1.04 13.69 11.18
C MET A 21 1.73 14.84 10.46
N ALA A 22 2.97 14.61 10.04
CA ALA A 22 3.62 15.52 9.11
C ALA A 22 2.78 15.60 7.82
N ALA A 23 2.73 16.79 7.22
CA ALA A 23 1.88 17.07 6.04
C ALA A 23 2.14 16.14 4.83
N ASN A 24 3.21 15.36 4.86
CA ASN A 24 3.65 14.48 3.79
C ASN A 24 3.77 12.99 4.20
N THR A 25 3.16 12.56 5.30
CA THR A 25 3.23 11.14 5.72
C THR A 25 2.31 10.27 4.87
N VAL A 26 2.87 9.23 4.27
CA VAL A 26 2.14 8.23 3.47
C VAL A 26 2.40 6.83 4.00
N ILE A 27 1.33 6.05 4.20
CA ILE A 27 1.41 4.69 4.70
C ILE A 27 1.09 3.74 3.56
N THR A 28 2.05 2.88 3.17
CA THR A 28 1.82 1.85 2.16
C THR A 28 1.62 0.50 2.82
N ILE A 29 0.59 -0.26 2.39
CA ILE A 29 0.24 -1.55 3.01
C ILE A 29 0.29 -2.69 1.98
N GLY A 30 1.41 -3.43 1.97
CA GLY A 30 1.49 -4.77 1.40
C GLY A 30 0.74 -5.78 2.30
N ARG A 31 0.14 -6.84 1.71
CA ARG A 31 -0.69 -7.73 2.54
C ARG A 31 -0.91 -9.10 1.92
N GLN A 32 -0.87 -10.14 2.73
CA GLN A 32 -1.39 -11.46 2.36
C GLN A 32 -2.92 -11.43 2.27
N TYR A 33 -3.51 -12.26 1.40
CA TYR A 33 -4.97 -12.37 1.32
C TYR A 33 -5.54 -13.05 2.57
N GLY A 34 -6.56 -12.42 3.16
CA GLY A 34 -7.15 -12.88 4.42
C GLY A 34 -6.40 -12.45 5.69
N SER A 35 -5.27 -11.73 5.59
CA SER A 35 -4.58 -11.19 6.76
C SER A 35 -5.27 -10.00 7.43
N GLY A 36 -6.27 -9.38 6.80
CA GLY A 36 -6.89 -8.17 7.30
C GLY A 36 -6.14 -6.87 6.95
N GLY A 37 -5.09 -6.92 6.12
CA GLY A 37 -4.32 -5.72 5.79
C GLY A 37 -5.13 -4.58 5.17
N LYS A 38 -6.21 -4.88 4.40
CA LYS A 38 -7.13 -3.83 3.96
C LYS A 38 -7.89 -3.20 5.14
N GLU A 39 -8.33 -4.00 6.10
CA GLU A 39 -9.04 -3.53 7.30
C GLU A 39 -8.11 -2.65 8.16
N VAL A 40 -6.83 -3.05 8.31
CA VAL A 40 -5.81 -2.22 8.96
C VAL A 40 -5.68 -0.87 8.25
N GLY A 41 -5.61 -0.85 6.92
CA GLY A 41 -5.51 0.40 6.15
C GLY A 41 -6.73 1.31 6.31
N LEU A 42 -7.92 0.75 6.27
CA LEU A 42 -9.16 1.51 6.46
C LEU A 42 -9.27 2.08 7.88
N ARG A 43 -8.98 1.27 8.91
CA ARG A 43 -8.99 1.71 10.30
C ARG A 43 -7.95 2.78 10.56
N MET A 44 -6.75 2.62 10.02
CA MET A 44 -5.67 3.60 10.08
C MET A 44 -6.09 4.96 9.50
N ALA A 45 -6.72 4.93 8.31
CA ALA A 45 -7.20 6.13 7.65
C ALA A 45 -8.33 6.82 8.44
N GLU A 46 -9.25 6.05 9.01
CA GLU A 46 -10.34 6.54 9.85
C GLU A 46 -9.79 7.25 11.11
N GLU A 47 -8.86 6.60 11.84
CA GLU A 47 -8.30 7.15 13.07
C GLU A 47 -7.43 8.38 12.86
N LEU A 48 -6.77 8.48 11.70
CA LEU A 48 -5.93 9.62 11.33
C LEU A 48 -6.68 10.72 10.57
N GLY A 49 -7.94 10.50 10.20
CA GLY A 49 -8.72 11.46 9.41
C GLY A 49 -8.19 11.67 7.99
N ILE A 50 -7.52 10.67 7.41
CA ILE A 50 -6.91 10.72 6.08
C ILE A 50 -7.59 9.76 5.10
N LYS A 51 -7.29 9.88 3.79
CA LYS A 51 -7.86 8.98 2.78
C LYS A 51 -7.14 7.64 2.73
N CYS A 52 -7.91 6.57 2.48
CA CYS A 52 -7.39 5.25 2.16
C CYS A 52 -7.69 4.93 0.68
N TYR A 53 -6.65 4.65 -0.08
CA TYR A 53 -6.75 4.29 -1.50
C TYR A 53 -6.51 2.78 -1.67
N ASP A 54 -7.51 2.06 -2.13
CA ASP A 54 -7.44 0.66 -2.59
C ASP A 54 -7.97 0.58 -4.03
N LYS A 55 -9.25 0.32 -4.25
CA LYS A 55 -9.83 0.30 -5.59
C LYS A 55 -9.98 1.70 -6.20
N GLU A 56 -10.23 2.69 -5.38
CA GLU A 56 -10.35 4.10 -5.76
C GLU A 56 -9.07 4.64 -6.46
N LEU A 57 -7.92 4.01 -6.21
CA LEU A 57 -6.70 4.30 -6.94
C LEU A 57 -6.83 3.98 -8.43
N LEU A 58 -7.54 2.89 -8.78
CA LEU A 58 -7.74 2.49 -10.17
C LEU A 58 -8.57 3.51 -10.93
N ASP A 59 -9.63 4.02 -10.30
CA ASP A 59 -10.50 5.03 -10.88
C ASP A 59 -9.73 6.32 -11.13
N ARG A 60 -8.89 6.71 -10.18
CA ARG A 60 -8.03 7.88 -10.32
C ARG A 60 -6.97 7.69 -11.42
N ALA A 61 -6.31 6.52 -11.46
CA ALA A 61 -5.32 6.21 -12.48
C ALA A 61 -5.92 6.16 -13.89
N ALA A 62 -7.14 5.62 -14.03
CA ALA A 62 -7.88 5.63 -15.29
C ALA A 62 -8.16 7.07 -15.76
N LYS A 63 -8.68 7.92 -14.86
CA LYS A 63 -8.98 9.32 -15.16
C LYS A 63 -7.72 10.12 -15.52
N ASP A 64 -6.64 9.95 -14.78
CA ASP A 64 -5.41 10.73 -14.98
C ASP A 64 -4.64 10.29 -16.23
N SER A 65 -4.70 9.00 -16.61
CA SER A 65 -4.02 8.45 -17.80
C SER A 65 -4.84 8.50 -19.08
N GLY A 66 -6.14 8.76 -18.99
CA GLY A 66 -7.05 8.67 -20.14
C GLY A 66 -7.33 7.25 -20.64
N LEU A 67 -6.87 6.21 -19.94
CA LEU A 67 -7.17 4.82 -20.26
C LEU A 67 -8.55 4.42 -19.73
N CYS A 68 -9.20 3.47 -20.40
CA CYS A 68 -10.50 2.96 -19.99
C CYS A 68 -10.42 2.26 -18.61
N GLN A 69 -11.35 2.55 -17.70
CA GLN A 69 -11.40 1.98 -16.34
C GLN A 69 -11.41 0.44 -16.35
N GLU A 70 -12.11 -0.18 -17.29
CA GLU A 70 -12.15 -1.64 -17.43
C GLU A 70 -10.77 -2.27 -17.63
N LEU A 71 -9.84 -1.55 -18.26
CA LEU A 71 -8.46 -2.02 -18.43
C LEU A 71 -7.75 -2.14 -17.08
N PHE A 72 -7.99 -1.20 -16.15
CA PHE A 72 -7.44 -1.26 -14.81
C PHE A 72 -8.05 -2.42 -14.00
N GLU A 73 -9.36 -2.59 -14.01
CA GLU A 73 -10.03 -3.67 -13.29
C GLU A 73 -9.60 -5.05 -13.80
N ASN A 74 -9.50 -5.20 -15.13
CA ASN A 74 -9.12 -6.46 -15.76
C ASN A 74 -7.64 -6.81 -15.62
N ASN A 75 -6.76 -5.82 -15.40
CA ASN A 75 -5.32 -6.00 -15.32
C ASN A 75 -4.74 -5.69 -13.92
N ASP A 76 -5.58 -5.42 -12.93
CA ASP A 76 -5.14 -5.12 -11.55
C ASP A 76 -4.36 -6.30 -10.95
N GLU A 77 -3.15 -6.00 -10.48
CA GLU A 77 -2.21 -6.98 -9.91
C GLU A 77 -1.95 -8.21 -10.83
N LYS A 78 -1.98 -8.03 -12.18
CA LYS A 78 -1.63 -9.09 -13.14
C LYS A 78 -0.25 -8.82 -13.73
N PRO A 79 0.72 -9.77 -13.60
CA PRO A 79 2.02 -9.65 -14.25
C PRO A 79 1.89 -9.84 -15.77
N THR A 80 2.81 -9.25 -16.52
CA THR A 80 2.98 -9.58 -17.96
C THR A 80 3.94 -10.74 -18.13
N ASN A 81 3.78 -11.50 -19.21
CA ASN A 81 4.73 -12.55 -19.63
C ASN A 81 5.89 -11.98 -20.47
N SER A 82 6.10 -10.66 -20.51
CA SER A 82 7.03 -10.02 -21.42
C SER A 82 8.42 -9.81 -20.79
N PHE A 83 9.45 -10.23 -21.53
CA PHE A 83 10.88 -10.09 -21.22
C PHE A 83 11.39 -8.62 -21.27
N LEU A 84 10.53 -7.65 -21.62
CA LEU A 84 10.89 -6.26 -21.91
C LEU A 84 10.94 -5.32 -20.69
N TYR A 85 10.83 -5.85 -19.49
CA TYR A 85 10.74 -5.01 -18.26
C TYR A 85 12.01 -4.18 -18.02
N SER A 86 13.20 -4.76 -18.16
CA SER A 86 14.47 -4.06 -17.95
C SER A 86 14.68 -2.87 -18.90
N LEU A 87 14.19 -3.00 -20.15
CA LEU A 87 14.25 -1.92 -21.14
C LEU A 87 13.32 -0.74 -20.81
N VAL A 88 12.18 -1.02 -20.15
CA VAL A 88 11.18 0.02 -19.83
C VAL A 88 11.60 0.86 -18.64
N MET A 89 12.24 0.27 -17.62
CA MET A 89 12.69 1.00 -16.44
C MET A 89 13.89 1.93 -16.74
N ASP A 90 14.80 1.53 -17.64
CA ASP A 90 15.86 2.42 -18.12
C ASP A 90 15.30 3.60 -18.91
N THR A 91 14.21 3.39 -19.66
CA THR A 91 13.54 4.45 -20.44
C THR A 91 12.77 5.43 -19.54
N TYR A 92 12.33 4.99 -18.35
CA TYR A 92 11.63 5.85 -17.36
C TYR A 92 12.55 6.94 -16.81
N SER A 93 13.85 6.67 -16.71
CA SER A 93 14.86 7.63 -16.27
C SER A 93 15.15 8.73 -17.29
N PHE A 94 14.77 8.56 -18.56
CA PHE A 94 15.11 9.46 -19.67
C PHE A 94 13.92 10.29 -20.25
N GLY A 95 12.71 10.19 -19.69
CA GLY A 95 11.53 10.92 -20.16
C GLY A 95 10.82 10.23 -21.35
N TYR A 96 9.50 10.14 -21.28
CA TYR A 96 8.68 9.48 -22.30
C TYR A 96 8.77 10.15 -23.65
N SER A 97 9.13 9.39 -24.69
CA SER A 97 8.70 9.72 -26.06
C SER A 97 7.33 9.09 -26.30
N SER A 98 6.39 9.83 -26.88
CA SER A 98 5.01 9.36 -27.15
C SER A 98 4.94 8.10 -28.02
N ALA A 99 5.94 7.82 -28.84
CA ALA A 99 6.04 6.64 -29.69
C ALA A 99 6.28 5.35 -28.89
N ALA A 100 7.13 5.37 -27.84
CA ALA A 100 7.41 4.19 -27.02
C ALA A 100 6.20 3.74 -26.20
N PHE A 101 5.31 4.66 -25.82
CA PHE A 101 4.09 4.34 -25.08
C PHE A 101 3.06 3.58 -25.94
N THR A 102 3.02 3.83 -27.26
CA THR A 102 2.03 3.23 -28.16
C THR A 102 2.21 1.71 -28.27
N ASP A 103 3.45 1.22 -28.36
CA ASP A 103 3.77 -0.21 -28.57
C ASP A 103 3.91 -1.01 -27.26
N MET A 104 3.74 -0.36 -26.10
CA MET A 104 3.88 -0.99 -24.79
C MET A 104 2.71 -1.93 -24.49
N PRO A 105 2.95 -3.14 -23.91
CA PRO A 105 1.90 -4.03 -23.44
C PRO A 105 0.94 -3.36 -22.46
N ILE A 106 -0.35 -3.65 -22.55
CA ILE A 106 -1.39 -2.98 -21.75
C ILE A 106 -1.16 -3.05 -20.24
N ASN A 107 -0.67 -4.20 -19.73
CA ASN A 107 -0.38 -4.36 -18.31
C ASN A 107 0.73 -3.42 -17.82
N HIS A 108 1.70 -3.10 -18.67
CA HIS A 108 2.74 -2.12 -18.36
C HIS A 108 2.18 -0.70 -18.34
N LYS A 109 1.32 -0.35 -19.30
CA LYS A 109 0.63 0.96 -19.31
C LYS A 109 -0.18 1.14 -18.03
N VAL A 110 -0.91 0.10 -17.62
CA VAL A 110 -1.69 0.11 -16.37
C VAL A 110 -0.79 0.26 -15.15
N PHE A 111 0.33 -0.48 -15.08
CA PHE A 111 1.30 -0.35 -13.98
C PHE A 111 1.87 1.07 -13.89
N LEU A 112 2.34 1.63 -15.00
CA LEU A 112 2.92 2.98 -15.03
C LEU A 112 1.90 4.05 -14.63
N ALA A 113 0.67 3.96 -15.13
CA ALA A 113 -0.40 4.88 -14.74
C ALA A 113 -0.72 4.79 -13.24
N GLN A 114 -0.71 3.59 -12.65
CA GLN A 114 -0.87 3.41 -11.20
C GLN A 114 0.33 3.99 -10.43
N PHE A 115 1.54 3.77 -10.92
CA PHE A 115 2.78 4.26 -10.33
C PHE A 115 2.80 5.80 -10.26
N ASP A 116 2.47 6.48 -11.37
CA ASP A 116 2.40 7.93 -11.44
C ASP A 116 1.29 8.49 -10.53
N THR A 117 0.12 7.82 -10.52
CA THR A 117 -0.98 8.20 -9.64
C THR A 117 -0.60 8.07 -8.17
N ILE A 118 0.12 7.02 -7.78
CA ILE A 118 0.61 6.84 -6.40
C ILE A 118 1.53 8.00 -6.00
N LYS A 119 2.49 8.38 -6.84
CA LYS A 119 3.38 9.52 -6.59
C LYS A 119 2.62 10.84 -6.47
N LYS A 120 1.64 11.06 -7.34
CA LYS A 120 0.79 12.24 -7.32
C LYS A 120 -0.02 12.32 -6.02
N LEU A 121 -0.70 11.24 -5.63
CA LEU A 121 -1.47 11.17 -4.39
C LEU A 121 -0.61 11.43 -3.16
N ALA A 122 0.61 10.88 -3.12
CA ALA A 122 1.56 11.10 -2.04
C ALA A 122 1.99 12.57 -1.90
N SER A 123 2.04 13.31 -3.02
CA SER A 123 2.37 14.74 -3.02
C SER A 123 1.18 15.65 -2.70
N GLU A 124 -0.06 15.17 -2.87
CA GLU A 124 -1.27 15.96 -2.62
C GLU A 124 -1.62 16.06 -1.13
N ALA A 125 -1.56 14.94 -0.40
CA ALA A 125 -1.92 14.91 1.03
C ALA A 125 -1.47 13.59 1.70
N PRO A 126 -1.40 13.57 3.05
CA PRO A 126 -1.24 12.33 3.81
C PRO A 126 -2.31 11.31 3.42
N CYS A 127 -1.91 10.06 3.23
CA CYS A 127 -2.85 9.02 2.83
C CYS A 127 -2.34 7.60 3.17
N VAL A 128 -3.26 6.65 3.12
CA VAL A 128 -2.96 5.21 3.15
C VAL A 128 -3.17 4.64 1.76
N ILE A 129 -2.20 3.87 1.25
CA ILE A 129 -2.28 3.21 -0.06
C ILE A 129 -2.13 1.70 0.13
N VAL A 130 -3.09 0.92 -0.38
CA VAL A 130 -3.13 -0.53 -0.17
C VAL A 130 -2.72 -1.29 -1.43
N GLY A 131 -1.52 -1.89 -1.42
CA GLY A 131 -0.99 -2.73 -2.49
C GLY A 131 -0.39 -1.99 -3.67
N ARG A 132 -0.44 -2.60 -4.85
CA ARG A 132 -0.03 -2.07 -6.17
C ARG A 132 1.41 -1.56 -6.22
N CYS A 133 2.30 -2.23 -5.48
CA CYS A 133 3.71 -1.83 -5.37
C CYS A 133 3.90 -0.37 -4.88
N ALA A 134 2.99 0.15 -4.04
CA ALA A 134 3.08 1.52 -3.55
C ALA A 134 4.34 1.77 -2.72
N ASP A 135 4.80 0.77 -1.98
CA ASP A 135 6.09 0.78 -1.27
C ASP A 135 7.28 0.98 -2.22
N TYR A 136 7.21 0.38 -3.42
CA TYR A 136 8.22 0.55 -4.45
C TYR A 136 8.10 1.91 -5.14
N ALA A 137 6.90 2.33 -5.48
CA ALA A 137 6.65 3.62 -6.12
C ALA A 137 7.11 4.81 -5.24
N LEU A 138 7.10 4.62 -3.93
CA LEU A 138 7.46 5.63 -2.93
C LEU A 138 8.77 5.32 -2.20
N SER A 139 9.64 4.47 -2.77
CA SER A 139 10.93 4.10 -2.14
C SER A 139 11.81 5.29 -1.82
N ASP A 140 11.78 6.33 -2.65
CA ASP A 140 12.56 7.55 -2.50
C ASP A 140 11.77 8.69 -1.82
N TYR A 141 10.54 8.40 -1.39
CA TYR A 141 9.70 9.38 -0.72
C TYR A 141 9.90 9.34 0.79
N GLU A 142 10.60 10.31 1.35
CA GLU A 142 10.94 10.35 2.78
C GLU A 142 9.73 10.21 3.72
N GLY A 143 8.55 10.70 3.30
CA GLY A 143 7.27 10.61 4.03
C GLY A 143 6.68 9.22 4.09
N ALA A 144 7.13 8.27 3.27
CA ALA A 144 6.55 6.94 3.23
C ALA A 144 6.96 6.08 4.42
N ILE A 145 6.00 5.31 4.93
CA ILE A 145 6.21 4.13 5.79
C ILE A 145 5.63 2.93 5.07
N SER A 146 6.46 1.93 4.84
CA SER A 146 6.08 0.69 4.17
C SER A 146 5.80 -0.43 5.18
N VAL A 147 4.59 -0.99 5.11
CA VAL A 147 4.12 -2.02 6.04
C VAL A 147 3.66 -3.26 5.28
N PHE A 148 4.03 -4.44 5.76
CA PHE A 148 3.49 -5.70 5.26
C PHE A 148 2.67 -6.40 6.34
N ILE A 149 1.39 -6.69 6.05
CA ILE A 149 0.48 -7.38 6.97
C ILE A 149 0.33 -8.84 6.56
N HIS A 150 0.71 -9.73 7.46
CA HIS A 150 0.58 -11.19 7.28
C HIS A 150 -0.21 -11.84 8.42
N ALA A 151 -0.56 -13.09 8.27
CA ALA A 151 -1.11 -13.92 9.35
C ALA A 151 -0.95 -15.41 9.02
N ASP A 152 -1.03 -16.25 10.04
CA ASP A 152 -0.99 -17.70 9.89
C ASP A 152 -2.10 -18.19 8.95
N LEU A 153 -1.79 -19.21 8.15
CA LEU A 153 -2.68 -19.70 7.11
C LEU A 153 -4.06 -20.10 7.66
N ASP A 154 -4.11 -20.79 8.79
CA ASP A 154 -5.36 -21.26 9.41
C ASP A 154 -6.28 -20.09 9.82
N LYS A 155 -5.69 -19.01 10.37
CA LYS A 155 -6.44 -17.80 10.72
C LYS A 155 -6.99 -17.11 9.47
N ARG A 156 -6.21 -17.08 8.40
CA ARG A 156 -6.64 -16.52 7.10
C ARG A 156 -7.74 -17.36 6.47
N ILE A 157 -7.65 -18.70 6.51
CA ILE A 157 -8.67 -19.60 6.00
C ILE A 157 -9.99 -19.33 6.74
N LYS A 158 -10.00 -19.35 8.07
CA LYS A 158 -11.22 -19.08 8.87
C LYS A 158 -11.85 -17.73 8.56
N ARG A 159 -11.02 -16.68 8.38
CA ARG A 159 -11.49 -15.34 8.01
C ARG A 159 -12.14 -15.32 6.63
N ILE A 160 -11.51 -15.92 5.63
CA ILE A 160 -12.00 -15.94 4.24
C ILE A 160 -13.21 -16.86 4.09
N ALA A 161 -13.22 -18.03 4.73
CA ALA A 161 -14.36 -18.93 4.75
C ALA A 161 -15.61 -18.22 5.29
N ARG A 162 -15.49 -17.57 6.45
CA ARG A 162 -16.60 -16.81 7.05
C ARG A 162 -17.04 -15.61 6.19
N LYS A 163 -16.08 -14.85 5.64
CA LYS A 163 -16.40 -13.62 4.87
C LYS A 163 -17.11 -13.89 3.55
N HIS A 164 -16.84 -15.03 2.94
CA HIS A 164 -17.33 -15.37 1.59
C HIS A 164 -18.21 -16.62 1.58
N GLU A 165 -18.61 -17.14 2.76
CA GLU A 165 -19.46 -18.35 2.91
C GLU A 165 -18.88 -19.56 2.15
N LEU A 166 -17.55 -19.76 2.26
CA LEU A 166 -16.82 -20.82 1.59
C LEU A 166 -16.48 -21.95 2.56
N THR A 167 -16.24 -23.15 2.02
CA THR A 167 -15.58 -24.23 2.77
C THR A 167 -14.11 -23.83 3.03
N ASP A 168 -13.49 -24.42 4.05
CA ASP A 168 -12.08 -24.18 4.39
C ASP A 168 -11.15 -24.52 3.22
N SER A 169 -11.44 -25.60 2.48
CA SER A 169 -10.69 -26.00 1.29
C SER A 169 -10.78 -24.93 0.19
N ALA A 170 -11.98 -24.45 -0.14
CA ALA A 170 -12.18 -23.41 -1.13
C ALA A 170 -11.54 -22.06 -0.71
N ALA A 171 -11.61 -21.74 0.58
CA ALA A 171 -10.95 -20.57 1.14
C ALA A 171 -9.42 -20.67 1.01
N LYS A 172 -8.83 -21.83 1.32
CA LYS A 172 -7.40 -22.11 1.16
C LYS A 172 -6.96 -21.93 -0.30
N ASP A 173 -7.67 -22.52 -1.24
CA ASP A 173 -7.36 -22.41 -2.67
C ASP A 173 -7.41 -20.95 -3.14
N ARG A 174 -8.42 -20.22 -2.71
CA ARG A 174 -8.56 -18.79 -3.02
C ARG A 174 -7.41 -17.96 -2.46
N ILE A 175 -6.99 -18.23 -1.23
CA ILE A 175 -5.85 -17.59 -0.58
C ILE A 175 -4.58 -17.83 -1.40
N GLN A 176 -4.27 -19.09 -1.70
CA GLN A 176 -3.05 -19.48 -2.41
C GLN A 176 -3.00 -18.83 -3.82
N LYS A 177 -4.11 -18.88 -4.57
CA LYS A 177 -4.20 -18.27 -5.91
C LYS A 177 -4.00 -16.75 -5.85
N THR A 178 -4.60 -16.09 -4.87
CA THR A 178 -4.50 -14.64 -4.72
C THR A 178 -3.10 -14.22 -4.30
N ASP A 179 -2.50 -14.90 -3.31
CA ASP A 179 -1.14 -14.60 -2.86
C ASP A 179 -0.11 -14.87 -3.96
N LYS A 180 -0.25 -15.97 -4.71
CA LYS A 180 0.62 -16.28 -5.86
C LYS A 180 0.55 -15.17 -6.92
N ARG A 181 -0.65 -14.69 -7.25
CA ARG A 181 -0.83 -13.59 -8.22
C ARG A 181 -0.15 -12.31 -7.72
N ARG A 182 -0.35 -11.92 -6.46
CA ARG A 182 0.28 -10.73 -5.86
C ARG A 182 1.79 -10.85 -5.81
N ALA A 183 2.31 -12.00 -5.39
CA ALA A 183 3.74 -12.25 -5.38
C ALA A 183 4.34 -12.16 -6.78
N SER A 184 3.70 -12.76 -7.78
CA SER A 184 4.16 -12.69 -9.18
C SER A 184 4.16 -11.25 -9.71
N TYR A 185 3.10 -10.47 -9.42
CA TYR A 185 3.01 -9.06 -9.79
C TYR A 185 4.11 -8.23 -9.13
N TYR A 186 4.22 -8.32 -7.82
CA TYR A 186 5.20 -7.55 -7.05
C TYR A 186 6.63 -7.88 -7.46
N ASN A 187 6.99 -9.17 -7.50
CA ASN A 187 8.34 -9.60 -7.84
C ASN A 187 8.74 -9.19 -9.26
N TYR A 188 7.78 -9.21 -10.19
CA TYR A 188 8.00 -8.81 -11.56
C TYR A 188 8.29 -7.31 -11.69
N TYR A 189 7.45 -6.45 -11.06
CA TYR A 189 7.58 -5.00 -11.23
C TYR A 189 8.59 -4.32 -10.30
N THR A 190 8.98 -4.97 -9.21
CA THR A 190 9.88 -4.36 -8.22
C THR A 190 11.27 -5.01 -8.19
N SER A 191 11.44 -6.15 -8.82
CA SER A 191 12.64 -7.01 -8.68
C SER A 191 12.96 -7.38 -7.22
N LYS A 192 12.00 -7.18 -6.30
CA LYS A 192 12.07 -7.57 -4.89
C LYS A 192 11.21 -8.80 -4.64
N LYS A 193 11.35 -9.42 -3.46
CA LYS A 193 10.54 -10.57 -3.06
C LYS A 193 9.36 -10.11 -2.21
N TRP A 194 8.15 -10.44 -2.66
CA TRP A 194 6.92 -10.10 -1.94
C TRP A 194 6.86 -10.74 -0.56
N GLY A 195 6.58 -9.91 0.47
CA GLY A 195 6.52 -10.36 1.86
C GLY A 195 7.87 -10.64 2.52
N ASP A 196 8.97 -10.32 1.86
CA ASP A 196 10.30 -10.37 2.47
C ASP A 196 10.45 -9.21 3.45
N ALA A 197 10.83 -9.52 4.69
CA ALA A 197 10.95 -8.53 5.77
C ALA A 197 11.92 -7.38 5.44
N THR A 198 12.93 -7.63 4.60
CA THR A 198 13.92 -6.62 4.19
C THR A 198 13.38 -5.60 3.19
N SER A 199 12.19 -5.86 2.63
CA SER A 199 11.54 -4.99 1.64
C SER A 199 10.58 -3.96 2.28
N TYR A 200 10.34 -4.05 3.60
CA TYR A 200 9.37 -3.20 4.29
C TYR A 200 9.94 -2.65 5.59
N ASP A 201 9.47 -1.47 6.03
CA ASP A 201 9.85 -0.89 7.33
C ASP A 201 9.26 -1.70 8.49
N LEU A 202 8.06 -2.27 8.31
CA LEU A 202 7.37 -3.10 9.29
C LEU A 202 6.74 -4.34 8.65
N CYS A 203 6.92 -5.50 9.28
CA CYS A 203 6.18 -6.72 8.97
C CYS A 203 5.38 -7.14 10.20
N LEU A 204 4.03 -7.08 10.14
CA LEU A 204 3.17 -7.29 11.29
C LEU A 204 2.27 -8.51 11.12
N ASN A 205 2.24 -9.38 12.15
CA ASN A 205 1.36 -10.54 12.20
C ASN A 205 0.02 -10.16 12.84
N SER A 206 -0.98 -9.88 11.99
CA SER A 206 -2.34 -9.57 12.44
C SER A 206 -3.06 -10.74 13.11
N GLY A 207 -2.56 -11.95 12.92
CA GLY A 207 -3.05 -13.12 13.63
C GLY A 207 -2.68 -13.12 15.12
N VAL A 208 -1.63 -12.39 15.50
CA VAL A 208 -1.17 -12.21 16.88
C VAL A 208 -1.68 -10.89 17.45
N LEU A 209 -1.49 -9.81 16.70
CA LEU A 209 -1.77 -8.44 17.17
C LEU A 209 -3.25 -8.03 17.02
N GLY A 210 -4.03 -8.72 16.18
CA GLY A 210 -5.33 -8.22 15.76
C GLY A 210 -5.19 -7.03 14.79
N ILE A 211 -6.33 -6.47 14.38
CA ILE A 211 -6.36 -5.27 13.52
C ILE A 211 -5.90 -4.06 14.31
N ASP A 212 -6.50 -3.85 15.49
CA ASP A 212 -6.23 -2.68 16.33
C ASP A 212 -4.77 -2.63 16.81
N GLY A 213 -4.19 -3.79 17.21
CA GLY A 213 -2.78 -3.86 17.58
C GLY A 213 -1.83 -3.56 16.40
N CYS A 214 -2.19 -3.95 15.17
CA CYS A 214 -1.43 -3.55 13.99
C CYS A 214 -1.48 -2.03 13.76
N VAL A 215 -2.65 -1.42 13.94
CA VAL A 215 -2.84 0.04 13.82
C VAL A 215 -1.98 0.78 14.85
N GLU A 216 -2.01 0.36 16.13
CA GLU A 216 -1.20 0.96 17.18
C GLU A 216 0.31 0.86 16.89
N MET A 217 0.78 -0.28 16.42
CA MET A 217 2.19 -0.46 16.05
C MET A 217 2.61 0.46 14.89
N ILE A 218 1.75 0.66 13.90
CA ILE A 218 2.02 1.56 12.77
C ILE A 218 2.03 3.01 13.26
N LYS A 219 1.07 3.43 14.09
CA LYS A 219 1.04 4.78 14.68
C LYS A 219 2.32 5.06 15.46
N ARG A 220 2.76 4.12 16.29
CA ARG A 220 4.01 4.28 17.04
C ARG A 220 5.24 4.38 16.14
N ALA A 221 5.29 3.65 15.03
CA ALA A 221 6.38 3.76 14.07
C ALA A 221 6.39 5.13 13.37
N ILE A 222 5.21 5.69 13.05
CA ILE A 222 5.08 7.05 12.50
C ILE A 222 5.64 8.07 13.50
N GLU A 223 5.22 8.04 14.75
CA GLU A 223 5.71 8.94 15.81
C GLU A 223 7.24 8.91 15.93
N ILE A 224 7.83 7.70 15.95
CA ILE A 224 9.28 7.53 16.05
C ILE A 224 9.98 8.13 14.81
N LYS A 225 9.43 7.90 13.62
CA LYS A 225 10.00 8.42 12.37
C LYS A 225 9.93 9.94 12.32
N GLU A 226 8.78 10.52 12.66
CA GLU A 226 8.58 11.97 12.70
C GLU A 226 9.40 12.65 13.80
N GLY A 227 9.48 12.05 14.98
CA GLY A 227 10.32 12.54 16.07
C GLY A 227 11.84 12.53 15.77
N ARG A 228 12.30 11.68 14.84
CA ARG A 228 13.69 11.70 14.36
C ARG A 228 13.95 12.80 13.32
N ARG A 229 12.92 13.17 12.55
CA ARG A 229 13.00 14.25 11.55
C ARG A 229 13.02 15.64 12.17
N ALA A 230 12.42 15.79 13.35
CA ALA A 230 12.36 17.05 14.08
C ALA A 230 13.66 17.40 14.84
N LYS A 231 14.62 16.49 14.87
CA LYS A 231 15.97 16.68 15.46
C LYS A 231 17.02 16.93 14.39
#